data_b4e4c5a714cd4d6fcc2d38b1993de8ae
#
_entry.id   b4e4c5a714cd4d6fcc2d38b1993de8ae
#
_cell.length_a   1.000
_cell.length_b   1.000
_cell.length_c   1.000
_cell.angle_alpha   90.00
_cell.angle_beta   90.00
_cell.angle_gamma   90.00
#
_symmetry.space_group_name_H-M   'P 1'
#
loop_
_entity.id
_entity.type
_entity.pdbx_description
1 polymer ?
#
loop_
_entity_poly.entity_id
_entity_poly.type
_entity_poly.pdbx_seq_one_letter_code
_entity_poly.pdbx_strand_id
1 'polypeptide(L)'
;MPVPFRGSTIDFAAQRAYATWMARQPIAGVAVWAHTGRGPHLADDQRRVVLEEWRAALPGKVIVAGANGPTMARDAKRGGADALLAFPTQENTVVYHDELSQELPVIAFYLYEAAGGVSYDDTDLHGILALPGVVGIKVATLDSVMTFQRIAAVMRDHPDKLLITGEDRFLGYSLMMGARAALIGMGAALTDLQAALLSAHEKGDDHAFLRLSTQLDAFSQVTFTEPMEGYIRRMLWALAAEGVIPDDACDDPWGPPLPLAEREAVRRAVREARVR
;
A
#
# COMPACT_ATOMS: atom_id res chain seq x y z
N MET A 1 2.03 -4.80 -2.02
CA MET A 1 1.28 -5.99 -2.49
C MET A 1 1.46 -7.08 -1.45
N PRO A 2 0.42 -7.78 -0.96
CA PRO A 2 0.58 -8.92 -0.07
C PRO A 2 1.30 -10.07 -0.79
N VAL A 3 2.07 -10.85 -0.04
CA VAL A 3 2.79 -12.02 -0.57
C VAL A 3 1.99 -13.27 -0.24
N PRO A 4 1.64 -14.13 -1.21
CA PRO A 4 0.95 -15.38 -0.96
C PRO A 4 1.85 -16.41 -0.27
N PHE A 5 1.35 -17.04 0.80
CA PHE A 5 2.06 -18.10 1.53
C PHE A 5 1.20 -19.36 1.64
N ARG A 6 1.89 -20.52 1.67
CA ARG A 6 1.36 -21.80 2.16
C ARG A 6 2.09 -22.13 3.46
N GLY A 7 1.39 -22.03 4.58
CA GLY A 7 2.04 -22.06 5.89
C GLY A 7 3.03 -20.90 6.02
N SER A 8 4.31 -21.21 6.19
CA SER A 8 5.41 -20.23 6.29
C SER A 8 6.25 -20.08 5.00
N THR A 9 5.87 -20.76 3.93
CA THR A 9 6.63 -20.76 2.67
C THR A 9 5.92 -19.91 1.63
N ILE A 10 6.66 -19.02 0.95
CA ILE A 10 6.11 -18.23 -0.17
C ILE A 10 5.66 -19.16 -1.29
N ASP A 11 4.43 -19.04 -1.74
CA ASP A 11 3.94 -19.68 -2.96
C ASP A 11 4.30 -18.80 -4.17
N PHE A 12 5.49 -19.03 -4.73
CA PHE A 12 5.95 -18.28 -5.91
C PHE A 12 5.09 -18.52 -7.16
N ALA A 13 4.37 -19.63 -7.26
CA ALA A 13 3.42 -19.83 -8.37
C ALA A 13 2.21 -18.88 -8.24
N ALA A 14 1.64 -18.79 -7.04
CA ALA A 14 0.57 -17.84 -6.73
C ALA A 14 1.06 -16.38 -6.87
N GLN A 15 2.31 -16.10 -6.43
CA GLN A 15 2.93 -14.77 -6.57
C GLN A 15 3.02 -14.35 -8.04
N ARG A 16 3.48 -15.23 -8.93
CA ARG A 16 3.54 -14.95 -10.39
C ARG A 16 2.16 -14.78 -11.02
N ALA A 17 1.19 -15.62 -10.62
CA ALA A 17 -0.19 -15.48 -11.09
C ALA A 17 -0.76 -14.11 -10.71
N TYR A 18 -0.52 -13.69 -9.46
CA TYR A 18 -0.93 -12.40 -8.96
C TYR A 18 -0.26 -11.23 -9.70
N ALA A 19 1.05 -11.28 -9.88
CA ALA A 19 1.77 -10.25 -10.62
C ALA A 19 1.30 -10.13 -12.08
N THR A 20 1.04 -11.27 -12.74
CA THR A 20 0.49 -11.32 -14.10
C THR A 20 -0.93 -10.73 -14.18
N TRP A 21 -1.77 -11.01 -13.18
CA TRP A 21 -3.10 -10.43 -13.10
C TRP A 21 -3.04 -8.91 -12.87
N MET A 22 -2.17 -8.46 -11.94
CA MET A 22 -1.98 -7.06 -11.62
C MET A 22 -1.43 -6.25 -12.80
N ALA A 23 -0.61 -6.86 -13.65
CA ALA A 23 -0.08 -6.22 -14.86
C ALA A 23 -1.19 -5.72 -15.82
N ARG A 24 -2.36 -6.37 -15.80
CA ARG A 24 -3.53 -6.02 -16.61
C ARG A 24 -4.43 -4.96 -15.98
N GLN A 25 -4.17 -4.61 -14.71
CA GLN A 25 -4.96 -3.60 -14.02
C GLN A 25 -4.57 -2.19 -14.46
N PRO A 26 -5.52 -1.23 -14.46
CA PRO A 26 -5.27 0.16 -14.86
C PRO A 26 -4.56 0.95 -13.73
N ILE A 27 -3.35 0.54 -13.40
CA ILE A 27 -2.51 1.13 -12.35
C ILE A 27 -1.22 1.71 -12.92
N ALA A 28 -0.67 2.73 -12.27
CA ALA A 28 0.63 3.30 -12.60
C ALA A 28 1.79 2.41 -12.10
N GLY A 29 1.59 1.67 -11.03
CA GLY A 29 2.62 0.83 -10.43
C GLY A 29 2.15 0.07 -9.20
N VAL A 30 3.09 -0.58 -8.52
CA VAL A 30 2.85 -1.34 -7.29
C VAL A 30 3.88 -1.01 -6.22
N ALA A 31 3.54 -1.27 -4.93
CA ALA A 31 4.52 -1.27 -3.86
C ALA A 31 4.76 -2.71 -3.37
N VAL A 32 6.03 -3.09 -3.33
CA VAL A 32 6.52 -4.35 -2.78
C VAL A 32 7.30 -4.09 -1.49
N TRP A 33 7.51 -5.09 -0.65
CA TRP A 33 8.26 -5.00 0.61
C TRP A 33 7.73 -3.95 1.60
N ALA A 34 6.58 -3.34 1.30
CA ALA A 34 5.90 -2.44 2.22
C ALA A 34 5.26 -3.22 3.38
N HIS A 35 4.57 -2.55 4.28
CA HIS A 35 3.90 -3.17 5.42
C HIS A 35 2.97 -4.33 4.99
N THR A 36 2.09 -4.11 4.02
CA THR A 36 1.19 -5.14 3.45
C THR A 36 1.95 -6.34 2.89
N GLY A 37 3.14 -6.15 2.35
CA GLY A 37 3.98 -7.19 1.76
C GLY A 37 4.96 -7.83 2.75
N ARG A 38 4.85 -7.53 4.05
CA ARG A 38 5.72 -8.07 5.10
C ARG A 38 7.21 -7.88 4.83
N GLY A 39 7.60 -6.83 4.07
CA GLY A 39 8.98 -6.63 3.63
C GLY A 39 10.04 -6.74 4.71
N PRO A 40 9.89 -6.08 5.89
CA PRO A 40 10.83 -6.22 7.00
C PRO A 40 10.95 -7.62 7.60
N HIS A 41 9.97 -8.49 7.37
CA HIS A 41 9.97 -9.88 7.89
C HIS A 41 10.51 -10.89 6.89
N LEU A 42 10.59 -10.54 5.60
CA LEU A 42 11.15 -11.43 4.57
C LEU A 42 12.67 -11.49 4.68
N ALA A 43 13.25 -12.66 4.44
CA ALA A 43 14.68 -12.80 4.26
C ALA A 43 15.17 -12.09 2.98
N ASP A 44 16.45 -11.76 2.90
CA ASP A 44 17.03 -10.98 1.79
C ASP A 44 16.82 -11.67 0.43
N ASP A 45 17.00 -12.98 0.38
CA ASP A 45 16.78 -13.79 -0.83
C ASP A 45 15.31 -13.82 -1.23
N GLN A 46 14.39 -13.91 -0.26
CA GLN A 46 12.95 -13.84 -0.50
C GLN A 46 12.55 -12.46 -1.06
N ARG A 47 13.04 -11.38 -0.44
CA ARG A 47 12.80 -10.02 -0.95
C ARG A 47 13.26 -9.86 -2.39
N ARG A 48 14.48 -10.33 -2.68
CA ARG A 48 15.06 -10.25 -4.02
C ARG A 48 14.17 -10.95 -5.05
N VAL A 49 13.79 -12.21 -4.81
CA VAL A 49 12.93 -12.96 -5.75
C VAL A 49 11.57 -12.32 -5.93
N VAL A 50 10.93 -11.84 -4.85
CA VAL A 50 9.65 -11.13 -4.93
C VAL A 50 9.77 -9.89 -5.81
N LEU A 51 10.81 -9.07 -5.65
CA LEU A 51 10.98 -7.86 -6.46
C LEU A 51 11.27 -8.20 -7.93
N GLU A 52 12.13 -9.18 -8.19
CA GLU A 52 12.46 -9.64 -9.55
C GLU A 52 11.20 -10.12 -10.31
N GLU A 53 10.33 -10.87 -9.64
CA GLU A 53 9.08 -11.36 -10.24
C GLU A 53 8.10 -10.22 -10.55
N TRP A 54 7.96 -9.23 -9.65
CA TRP A 54 7.14 -8.06 -9.91
C TRP A 54 7.72 -7.22 -11.05
N ARG A 55 9.04 -7.01 -11.08
CA ARG A 55 9.69 -6.26 -12.16
C ARG A 55 9.49 -6.93 -13.53
N ALA A 56 9.64 -8.25 -13.57
CA ALA A 56 9.43 -9.03 -14.80
C ALA A 56 7.99 -8.96 -15.31
N ALA A 57 7.00 -8.97 -14.40
CA ALA A 57 5.59 -8.93 -14.75
C ALA A 57 5.09 -7.53 -15.17
N LEU A 58 5.76 -6.46 -14.70
CA LEU A 58 5.32 -5.07 -14.85
C LEU A 58 6.37 -4.21 -15.59
N PRO A 59 6.76 -4.59 -16.83
CA PRO A 59 7.69 -3.77 -17.58
C PRO A 59 7.08 -2.37 -17.85
N GLY A 60 7.84 -1.32 -17.51
CA GLY A 60 7.40 0.07 -17.73
C GLY A 60 6.41 0.63 -16.71
N LYS A 61 5.96 -0.14 -15.71
CA LYS A 61 5.21 0.39 -14.56
C LYS A 61 6.15 0.67 -13.39
N VAL A 62 5.77 1.60 -12.54
CA VAL A 62 6.54 1.99 -11.35
C VAL A 62 6.52 0.88 -10.30
N ILE A 63 7.68 0.54 -9.75
CA ILE A 63 7.79 -0.32 -8.57
C ILE A 63 8.41 0.47 -7.43
N VAL A 64 7.64 0.63 -6.37
CA VAL A 64 8.10 1.23 -5.12
C VAL A 64 8.47 0.08 -4.17
N ALA A 65 9.68 0.09 -3.62
CA ALA A 65 10.10 -0.92 -2.64
C ALA A 65 10.14 -0.33 -1.23
N GLY A 66 9.60 -1.05 -0.24
CA GLY A 66 9.74 -0.68 1.17
C GLY A 66 11.21 -0.75 1.59
N ALA A 67 11.65 0.22 2.40
CA ALA A 67 13.00 0.22 2.96
C ALA A 67 12.98 0.72 4.40
N ASN A 68 13.63 -0.04 5.31
CA ASN A 68 13.82 0.33 6.71
C ASN A 68 15.28 0.67 7.04
N GLY A 69 16.09 0.95 6.02
CA GLY A 69 17.49 1.32 6.15
C GLY A 69 18.27 1.22 4.84
N PRO A 70 19.54 1.69 4.83
CA PRO A 70 20.35 1.79 3.63
C PRO A 70 20.61 0.45 2.92
N THR A 71 20.63 -0.67 3.66
CA THR A 71 20.83 -2.01 3.06
C THR A 71 19.63 -2.39 2.19
N MET A 72 18.39 -2.28 2.71
CA MET A 72 17.19 -2.53 1.91
C MET A 72 17.09 -1.56 0.73
N ALA A 73 17.48 -0.30 0.89
CA ALA A 73 17.48 0.68 -0.19
C ALA A 73 18.40 0.28 -1.34
N ARG A 74 19.64 -0.15 -1.02
CA ARG A 74 20.59 -0.66 -2.03
C ARG A 74 20.09 -1.94 -2.71
N ASP A 75 19.45 -2.84 -1.94
CA ASP A 75 18.87 -4.06 -2.50
C ASP A 75 17.70 -3.76 -3.44
N ALA A 76 16.85 -2.81 -3.08
CA ALA A 76 15.76 -2.32 -3.91
C ALA A 76 16.27 -1.74 -5.25
N LYS A 77 17.30 -0.89 -5.19
CA LYS A 77 17.95 -0.32 -6.37
C LYS A 77 18.53 -1.40 -7.28
N ARG A 78 19.26 -2.37 -6.71
CA ARG A 78 19.84 -3.50 -7.46
C ARG A 78 18.77 -4.38 -8.10
N GLY A 79 17.63 -4.55 -7.43
CA GLY A 79 16.48 -5.32 -7.93
C GLY A 79 15.61 -4.57 -8.95
N GLY A 80 15.93 -3.31 -9.26
CA GLY A 80 15.24 -2.53 -10.28
C GLY A 80 13.96 -1.84 -9.77
N ALA A 81 13.87 -1.50 -8.49
CA ALA A 81 12.85 -0.58 -7.99
C ALA A 81 13.09 0.83 -8.51
N ASP A 82 12.01 1.60 -8.70
CA ASP A 82 12.05 2.97 -9.22
C ASP A 82 12.06 4.01 -8.08
N ALA A 83 11.53 3.66 -6.91
CA ALA A 83 11.48 4.51 -5.73
C ALA A 83 11.43 3.67 -4.44
N LEU A 84 11.66 4.33 -3.31
CA LEU A 84 11.57 3.73 -1.98
C LEU A 84 10.31 4.24 -1.25
N LEU A 85 9.68 3.37 -0.47
CA LEU A 85 8.77 3.74 0.61
C LEU A 85 9.56 3.59 1.91
N ALA A 86 10.01 4.72 2.47
CA ALA A 86 10.81 4.73 3.69
C ALA A 86 9.93 4.42 4.91
N PHE A 87 10.17 3.28 5.57
CA PHE A 87 9.50 2.99 6.85
C PHE A 87 9.84 4.08 7.88
N PRO A 88 8.89 4.45 8.75
CA PRO A 88 9.11 5.53 9.69
C PRO A 88 10.20 5.18 10.73
N THR A 89 10.90 6.22 11.21
CA THR A 89 11.89 6.15 12.27
C THR A 89 11.68 7.30 13.26
N GLN A 90 12.03 7.09 14.53
CA GLN A 90 11.97 8.12 15.58
C GLN A 90 13.26 8.93 15.68
N GLU A 91 14.38 8.37 15.23
CA GLU A 91 15.69 8.98 15.41
C GLU A 91 16.20 9.55 14.10
N ASN A 92 16.74 10.78 14.17
CA ASN A 92 17.40 11.42 13.02
C ASN A 92 16.56 11.38 11.74
N THR A 93 15.26 11.65 11.83
CA THR A 93 14.27 11.47 10.78
C THR A 93 14.71 12.07 9.44
N VAL A 94 15.20 13.31 9.44
CA VAL A 94 15.65 14.00 8.23
C VAL A 94 16.90 13.34 7.64
N VAL A 95 17.90 13.02 8.49
CA VAL A 95 19.15 12.36 8.05
C VAL A 95 18.85 10.99 7.44
N TYR A 96 17.99 10.22 8.08
CA TYR A 96 17.58 8.90 7.58
C TYR A 96 16.94 8.98 6.18
N HIS A 97 16.02 9.91 5.96
CA HIS A 97 15.38 10.07 4.65
C HIS A 97 16.37 10.59 3.58
N ASP A 98 17.30 11.46 3.98
CA ASP A 98 18.36 11.93 3.09
C ASP A 98 19.29 10.79 2.68
N GLU A 99 19.75 9.95 3.62
CA GLU A 99 20.57 8.77 3.32
C GLU A 99 19.88 7.80 2.35
N LEU A 100 18.61 7.50 2.56
CA LEU A 100 17.84 6.65 1.63
C LEU A 100 17.72 7.29 0.24
N SER A 101 17.58 8.61 0.18
CA SER A 101 17.42 9.36 -1.05
C SER A 101 18.65 9.37 -1.95
N GLN A 102 19.83 9.04 -1.40
CA GLN A 102 21.05 8.85 -2.18
C GLN A 102 21.01 7.59 -3.08
N GLU A 103 20.12 6.65 -2.75
CA GLU A 103 19.98 5.43 -3.55
C GLU A 103 18.88 5.55 -4.61
N LEU A 104 17.70 6.00 -4.25
CA LEU A 104 16.52 6.16 -5.11
C LEU A 104 15.61 7.28 -4.57
N PRO A 105 14.71 7.86 -5.39
CA PRO A 105 13.68 8.78 -4.91
C PRO A 105 12.87 8.17 -3.76
N VAL A 106 12.62 8.96 -2.73
CA VAL A 106 11.97 8.49 -1.48
C VAL A 106 10.56 9.03 -1.36
N ILE A 107 9.62 8.14 -1.06
CA ILE A 107 8.31 8.46 -0.52
C ILE A 107 8.41 8.24 1.00
N ALA A 108 8.29 9.30 1.81
CA ALA A 108 8.20 9.17 3.25
C ALA A 108 6.91 8.42 3.64
N PHE A 109 6.93 7.72 4.77
CA PHE A 109 5.77 6.95 5.20
C PHE A 109 5.29 7.36 6.58
N TYR A 110 4.14 8.01 6.64
CA TYR A 110 3.40 8.20 7.88
C TYR A 110 2.50 6.99 8.11
N LEU A 111 2.93 6.11 9.00
CA LEU A 111 2.25 4.86 9.32
C LEU A 111 1.67 4.93 10.73
N TYR A 112 0.49 4.39 10.96
CA TYR A 112 -0.13 4.31 12.29
C TYR A 112 0.72 3.49 13.27
N GLU A 113 0.68 3.89 14.55
CA GLU A 113 1.60 3.37 15.58
C GLU A 113 1.43 1.86 15.83
N ALA A 114 0.21 1.33 15.81
CA ALA A 114 -0.03 -0.09 16.01
C ALA A 114 0.63 -1.01 14.96
N ALA A 115 1.00 -0.47 13.80
CA ALA A 115 1.77 -1.16 12.76
C ALA A 115 3.29 -0.86 12.83
N GLY A 116 3.76 -0.32 13.94
CA GLY A 116 5.15 0.09 14.11
C GLY A 116 5.47 1.47 13.50
N GLY A 117 4.45 2.27 13.24
CA GLY A 117 4.60 3.63 12.77
C GLY A 117 5.06 4.60 13.85
N VAL A 118 5.39 5.80 13.43
CA VAL A 118 5.86 6.89 14.26
C VAL A 118 5.09 8.15 13.92
N SER A 119 4.69 8.89 14.94
CA SER A 119 4.12 10.22 14.78
C SER A 119 5.21 11.24 14.51
N TYR A 120 5.22 11.83 13.33
CA TYR A 120 6.06 13.00 13.02
C TYR A 120 5.34 14.29 13.41
N ASP A 121 6.05 15.21 14.04
CA ASP A 121 5.56 16.57 14.22
C ASP A 121 5.69 17.39 12.93
N ASP A 122 5.23 18.65 12.96
CA ASP A 122 5.28 19.50 11.77
C ASP A 122 6.73 19.88 11.40
N THR A 123 7.64 19.97 12.37
CA THR A 123 9.05 20.24 12.13
C THR A 123 9.71 19.08 11.39
N ASP A 124 9.48 17.86 11.83
CA ASP A 124 9.94 16.65 11.14
C ASP A 124 9.39 16.58 9.71
N LEU A 125 8.07 16.79 9.56
CA LEU A 125 7.42 16.75 8.24
C LEU A 125 8.02 17.78 7.28
N HIS A 126 8.18 19.04 7.71
CA HIS A 126 8.81 20.08 6.90
C HIS A 126 10.27 19.74 6.56
N GLY A 127 11.03 19.23 7.55
CA GLY A 127 12.42 18.82 7.35
C GLY A 127 12.55 17.70 6.31
N ILE A 128 11.73 16.66 6.40
CA ILE A 128 11.72 15.54 5.47
C ILE A 128 11.28 16.01 4.07
N LEU A 129 10.20 16.78 3.96
CA LEU A 129 9.64 17.22 2.69
C LEU A 129 10.52 18.27 1.98
N ALA A 130 11.38 18.98 2.71
CA ALA A 130 12.35 19.90 2.12
C ALA A 130 13.50 19.19 1.39
N LEU A 131 13.73 17.89 1.64
CA LEU A 131 14.79 17.13 1.00
C LEU A 131 14.54 16.98 -0.52
N PRO A 132 15.52 17.29 -1.38
CA PRO A 132 15.34 17.16 -2.84
C PRO A 132 15.01 15.75 -3.30
N GLY A 133 15.58 14.73 -2.65
CA GLY A 133 15.37 13.32 -3.00
C GLY A 133 14.07 12.72 -2.47
N VAL A 134 13.34 13.43 -1.59
CA VAL A 134 12.00 13.04 -1.15
C VAL A 134 10.97 13.56 -2.14
N VAL A 135 10.21 12.68 -2.78
CA VAL A 135 9.24 13.03 -3.82
C VAL A 135 7.80 13.18 -3.30
N GLY A 136 7.56 12.82 -2.05
CA GLY A 136 6.26 12.95 -1.41
C GLY A 136 6.15 12.14 -0.13
N ILE A 137 4.94 12.07 0.39
CA ILE A 137 4.62 11.32 1.61
C ILE A 137 3.39 10.45 1.39
N LYS A 138 3.48 9.18 1.80
CA LYS A 138 2.32 8.31 1.98
C LYS A 138 1.80 8.45 3.39
N VAL A 139 0.51 8.71 3.53
CA VAL A 139 -0.17 8.87 4.82
C VAL A 139 -1.15 7.72 5.03
N ALA A 140 -0.95 6.94 6.08
CA ALA A 140 -1.82 5.84 6.51
C ALA A 140 -2.06 5.96 8.03
N THR A 141 -3.12 6.63 8.40
CA THR A 141 -3.51 6.90 9.80
C THR A 141 -4.59 5.95 10.31
N LEU A 142 -5.22 5.17 9.42
CA LEU A 142 -6.34 4.24 9.63
C LEU A 142 -7.64 4.91 10.04
N ASP A 143 -7.67 5.58 11.18
CA ASP A 143 -8.87 6.12 11.83
C ASP A 143 -8.76 7.62 12.15
N SER A 144 -7.56 8.20 12.05
CA SER A 144 -7.34 9.59 12.40
C SER A 144 -7.47 10.52 11.21
N VAL A 145 -8.71 10.85 10.84
CA VAL A 145 -9.00 11.88 9.82
C VAL A 145 -8.34 13.22 10.17
N MET A 146 -8.30 13.61 11.44
CA MET A 146 -7.67 14.87 11.86
C MET A 146 -6.15 14.87 11.62
N THR A 147 -5.47 13.74 11.82
CA THR A 147 -4.04 13.62 11.50
C THR A 147 -3.81 13.73 9.99
N PHE A 148 -4.65 13.09 9.18
CA PHE A 148 -4.57 13.24 7.72
C PHE A 148 -4.76 14.72 7.29
N GLN A 149 -5.74 15.42 7.87
CA GLN A 149 -5.98 16.86 7.62
C GLN A 149 -4.77 17.71 7.99
N ARG A 150 -4.12 17.44 9.13
CA ARG A 150 -2.90 18.14 9.57
C ARG A 150 -1.78 17.98 8.54
N ILE A 151 -1.50 16.74 8.12
CA ILE A 151 -0.44 16.45 7.14
C ILE A 151 -0.80 17.08 5.78
N ALA A 152 -2.05 16.99 5.34
CA ALA A 152 -2.50 17.65 4.12
C ALA A 152 -2.34 19.18 4.20
N ALA A 153 -2.43 19.79 5.39
CA ALA A 153 -2.14 21.21 5.58
C ALA A 153 -0.64 21.51 5.39
N VAL A 154 0.25 20.72 5.99
CA VAL A 154 1.70 20.83 5.80
C VAL A 154 2.08 20.69 4.32
N MET A 155 1.45 19.76 3.60
CA MET A 155 1.72 19.54 2.18
C MET A 155 1.43 20.76 1.28
N ARG A 156 0.60 21.70 1.71
CA ARG A 156 0.36 22.95 0.95
C ARG A 156 1.60 23.84 0.84
N ASP A 157 2.53 23.72 1.79
CA ASP A 157 3.81 24.44 1.77
C ASP A 157 4.86 23.74 0.90
N HIS A 158 4.54 22.52 0.40
CA HIS A 158 5.40 21.70 -0.45
C HIS A 158 4.67 21.29 -1.75
N PRO A 159 4.28 22.24 -2.63
CA PRO A 159 3.42 21.97 -3.79
C PRO A 159 4.07 21.07 -4.86
N ASP A 160 5.38 20.94 -4.85
CA ASP A 160 6.19 20.06 -5.71
C ASP A 160 6.19 18.60 -5.22
N LYS A 161 5.73 18.32 -3.99
CA LYS A 161 5.69 16.98 -3.39
C LYS A 161 4.32 16.33 -3.55
N LEU A 162 4.30 14.99 -3.57
CA LEU A 162 3.08 14.21 -3.69
C LEU A 162 2.49 13.89 -2.31
N LEU A 163 1.23 14.25 -2.09
CA LEU A 163 0.43 13.64 -1.04
C LEU A 163 -0.17 12.34 -1.59
N ILE A 164 0.25 11.21 -1.02
CA ILE A 164 -0.18 9.88 -1.41
C ILE A 164 -1.04 9.32 -0.28
N THR A 165 -2.29 8.96 -0.57
CA THR A 165 -3.12 8.32 0.46
C THR A 165 -2.73 6.87 0.66
N GLY A 166 -2.66 6.45 1.91
CA GLY A 166 -2.60 5.07 2.37
C GLY A 166 -3.87 4.65 3.09
N GLU A 167 -4.96 5.45 2.97
CA GLU A 167 -6.17 5.29 3.75
C GLU A 167 -7.15 4.35 3.08
N ASP A 168 -7.29 3.17 3.66
CA ASP A 168 -8.18 2.13 3.15
C ASP A 168 -9.64 2.35 3.57
N ARG A 169 -9.89 2.99 4.73
CA ARG A 169 -11.23 3.19 5.30
C ARG A 169 -11.91 4.50 4.90
N PHE A 170 -11.14 5.51 4.46
CA PHE A 170 -11.68 6.80 4.01
C PHE A 170 -10.98 7.31 2.74
N LEU A 171 -10.75 6.39 1.79
CA LEU A 171 -10.06 6.65 0.52
C LEU A 171 -10.67 7.85 -0.24
N GLY A 172 -11.99 7.86 -0.44
CA GLY A 172 -12.65 8.96 -1.15
C GLY A 172 -12.44 10.31 -0.47
N TYR A 173 -12.56 10.37 0.86
CA TYR A 173 -12.32 11.61 1.60
C TYR A 173 -10.87 12.10 1.46
N SER A 174 -9.89 11.19 1.51
CA SER A 174 -8.48 11.56 1.37
C SER A 174 -8.14 12.17 0.00
N LEU A 175 -8.82 11.74 -1.06
CA LEU A 175 -8.72 12.35 -2.40
C LEU A 175 -9.28 13.78 -2.39
N MET A 176 -10.44 14.00 -1.76
CA MET A 176 -11.02 15.34 -1.59
C MET A 176 -10.11 16.28 -0.79
N MET A 177 -9.29 15.74 0.12
CA MET A 177 -8.30 16.50 0.90
C MET A 177 -7.00 16.77 0.16
N GLY A 178 -6.90 16.41 -1.11
CA GLY A 178 -5.79 16.74 -2.00
C GLY A 178 -4.78 15.63 -2.23
N ALA A 179 -5.07 14.38 -1.81
CA ALA A 179 -4.24 13.26 -2.24
C ALA A 179 -4.30 13.09 -3.77
N ARG A 180 -3.12 13.00 -4.40
CA ARG A 180 -2.97 12.92 -5.86
C ARG A 180 -2.65 11.53 -6.35
N ALA A 181 -2.39 10.60 -5.44
CA ALA A 181 -2.13 9.19 -5.70
C ALA A 181 -2.60 8.35 -4.52
N ALA A 182 -2.82 7.07 -4.75
CA ALA A 182 -3.15 6.10 -3.71
C ALA A 182 -2.14 4.95 -3.70
N LEU A 183 -1.64 4.60 -2.52
CA LEU A 183 -0.78 3.47 -2.26
C LEU A 183 -1.35 2.72 -1.05
N ILE A 184 -2.41 1.96 -1.29
CA ILE A 184 -3.33 1.40 -0.30
C ILE A 184 -3.27 -0.13 -0.24
N GLY A 185 -3.49 -0.68 0.94
CA GLY A 185 -3.55 -2.13 1.14
C GLY A 185 -4.73 -2.77 0.41
N MET A 186 -5.89 -2.10 0.43
CA MET A 186 -7.09 -2.51 -0.30
C MET A 186 -6.86 -2.62 -1.81
N GLY A 187 -5.89 -1.88 -2.37
CA GLY A 187 -5.50 -1.92 -3.78
C GLY A 187 -5.00 -3.28 -4.27
N ALA A 188 -4.78 -4.23 -3.36
CA ALA A 188 -4.39 -5.59 -3.71
C ALA A 188 -5.48 -6.36 -4.46
N ALA A 189 -6.76 -6.14 -4.15
CA ALA A 189 -7.91 -6.77 -4.81
C ALA A 189 -8.94 -5.71 -5.22
N LEU A 190 -9.88 -6.02 -6.10
CA LEU A 190 -10.83 -5.05 -6.67
C LEU A 190 -10.12 -3.79 -7.22
N THR A 191 -8.93 -3.97 -7.76
CA THR A 191 -8.00 -2.89 -8.14
C THR A 191 -8.59 -1.96 -9.19
N ASP A 192 -9.34 -2.51 -10.14
CA ASP A 192 -10.04 -1.77 -11.19
C ASP A 192 -11.08 -0.78 -10.64
N LEU A 193 -11.81 -1.16 -9.58
CA LEU A 193 -12.80 -0.28 -8.94
C LEU A 193 -12.13 0.91 -8.24
N GLN A 194 -10.99 0.68 -7.63
CA GLN A 194 -10.21 1.73 -6.98
C GLN A 194 -9.58 2.67 -8.00
N ALA A 195 -9.02 2.13 -9.08
CA ALA A 195 -8.53 2.94 -10.19
C ALA A 195 -9.67 3.76 -10.84
N ALA A 196 -10.87 3.18 -10.96
CA ALA A 196 -12.05 3.89 -11.44
C ALA A 196 -12.47 5.03 -10.49
N LEU A 197 -12.37 4.83 -9.16
CA LEU A 197 -12.63 5.88 -8.17
C LEU A 197 -11.68 7.07 -8.33
N LEU A 198 -10.38 6.82 -8.46
CA LEU A 198 -9.38 7.86 -8.69
C LEU A 198 -9.68 8.60 -9.99
N SER A 199 -9.96 7.86 -11.07
CA SER A 199 -10.29 8.45 -12.37
C SER A 199 -11.58 9.30 -12.33
N ALA A 200 -12.59 8.87 -11.57
CA ALA A 200 -13.82 9.65 -11.39
C ALA A 200 -13.53 10.97 -10.67
N HIS A 201 -12.71 10.93 -9.60
CA HIS A 201 -12.27 12.12 -8.89
C HIS A 201 -11.51 13.09 -9.80
N GLU A 202 -10.52 12.60 -10.54
CA GLU A 202 -9.71 13.41 -11.47
C GLU A 202 -10.55 14.08 -12.57
N LYS A 203 -11.62 13.42 -13.04
CA LYS A 203 -12.51 13.92 -14.09
C LYS A 203 -13.64 14.79 -13.57
N GLY A 204 -13.81 14.92 -12.25
CA GLY A 204 -14.94 15.62 -11.64
C GLY A 204 -16.27 14.92 -11.86
N ASP A 205 -16.28 13.58 -12.04
CA ASP A 205 -17.50 12.78 -12.12
C ASP A 205 -17.97 12.45 -10.69
N ASP A 206 -18.66 13.40 -10.07
CA ASP A 206 -19.13 13.30 -8.69
C ASP A 206 -20.09 12.13 -8.48
N HIS A 207 -20.90 11.79 -9.49
CA HIS A 207 -21.85 10.67 -9.38
C HIS A 207 -21.13 9.34 -9.31
N ALA A 208 -20.18 9.10 -10.23
CA ALA A 208 -19.35 7.88 -10.20
C ALA A 208 -18.46 7.84 -8.95
N PHE A 209 -17.90 8.99 -8.54
CA PHE A 209 -17.07 9.11 -7.35
C PHE A 209 -17.81 8.70 -6.08
N LEU A 210 -19.01 9.24 -5.84
CA LEU A 210 -19.82 8.90 -4.67
C LEU A 210 -20.27 7.44 -4.67
N ARG A 211 -20.71 6.93 -5.81
CA ARG A 211 -21.11 5.53 -5.97
C ARG A 211 -19.94 4.58 -5.66
N LEU A 212 -18.77 4.81 -6.26
CA LEU A 212 -17.58 3.98 -6.06
C LEU A 212 -17.02 4.11 -4.64
N SER A 213 -17.06 5.30 -4.04
CA SER A 213 -16.67 5.51 -2.64
C SER A 213 -17.52 4.66 -1.70
N THR A 214 -18.85 4.67 -1.87
CA THR A 214 -19.79 3.87 -1.05
C THR A 214 -19.54 2.37 -1.24
N GLN A 215 -19.31 1.94 -2.47
CA GLN A 215 -19.04 0.54 -2.82
C GLN A 215 -17.75 0.03 -2.19
N LEU A 216 -16.67 0.81 -2.29
CA LEU A 216 -15.36 0.47 -1.72
C LEU A 216 -15.36 0.60 -0.19
N ASP A 217 -16.10 1.54 0.39
CA ASP A 217 -16.27 1.63 1.84
C ASP A 217 -16.90 0.35 2.39
N ALA A 218 -17.97 -0.15 1.77
CA ALA A 218 -18.60 -1.40 2.19
C ALA A 218 -17.63 -2.60 2.16
N PHE A 219 -16.75 -2.68 1.17
CA PHE A 219 -15.69 -3.68 1.11
C PHE A 219 -14.63 -3.46 2.19
N SER A 220 -14.21 -2.22 2.42
CA SER A 220 -13.21 -1.88 3.43
C SER A 220 -13.66 -2.18 4.85
N GLN A 221 -14.95 -2.04 5.15
CA GLN A 221 -15.53 -2.37 6.46
C GLN A 221 -15.37 -3.85 6.82
N VAL A 222 -15.34 -4.73 5.83
CA VAL A 222 -15.14 -6.17 6.03
C VAL A 222 -13.66 -6.55 6.07
N THR A 223 -12.82 -5.84 5.34
CA THR A 223 -11.40 -6.21 5.18
C THR A 223 -10.47 -5.47 6.14
N PHE A 224 -10.78 -4.22 6.50
CA PHE A 224 -10.01 -3.38 7.42
C PHE A 224 -10.78 -3.18 8.73
N THR A 225 -10.85 -4.24 9.51
CA THR A 225 -11.50 -4.32 10.82
C THR A 225 -10.61 -5.10 11.79
N GLU A 226 -10.93 -5.00 13.10
CA GLU A 226 -10.15 -5.69 14.13
C GLU A 226 -10.20 -7.23 14.01
N PRO A 227 -9.12 -7.94 14.29
CA PRO A 227 -7.78 -7.40 14.52
C PRO A 227 -7.22 -6.78 13.23
N MET A 228 -6.77 -5.51 13.32
CA MET A 228 -6.45 -4.71 12.13
C MET A 228 -5.39 -5.37 11.25
N GLU A 229 -4.30 -5.90 11.84
CA GLU A 229 -3.25 -6.60 11.10
C GLU A 229 -3.73 -7.83 10.31
N GLY A 230 -4.92 -8.32 10.59
CA GLY A 230 -5.60 -9.37 9.83
C GLY A 230 -5.99 -8.94 8.41
N TYR A 231 -5.97 -7.62 8.09
CA TYR A 231 -6.33 -7.14 6.77
C TYR A 231 -5.48 -7.77 5.67
N ILE A 232 -4.21 -8.07 5.92
CA ILE A 232 -3.31 -8.67 4.92
C ILE A 232 -3.85 -10.03 4.47
N ARG A 233 -4.22 -10.90 5.43
CA ARG A 233 -4.84 -12.19 5.11
C ARG A 233 -6.21 -12.03 4.46
N ARG A 234 -7.01 -11.06 4.90
CA ARG A 234 -8.32 -10.77 4.28
C ARG A 234 -8.16 -10.31 2.82
N MET A 235 -7.10 -9.58 2.50
CA MET A 235 -6.79 -9.21 1.11
C MET A 235 -6.34 -10.41 0.27
N LEU A 236 -5.60 -11.37 0.83
CA LEU A 236 -5.30 -12.63 0.16
C LEU A 236 -6.60 -13.45 -0.09
N TRP A 237 -7.51 -13.50 0.87
CA TRP A 237 -8.83 -14.12 0.66
C TRP A 237 -9.65 -13.41 -0.42
N ALA A 238 -9.55 -12.10 -0.52
CA ALA A 238 -10.21 -11.33 -1.58
C ALA A 238 -9.63 -11.68 -2.95
N LEU A 239 -8.30 -11.79 -3.09
CA LEU A 239 -7.63 -12.25 -4.31
C LEU A 239 -8.05 -13.68 -4.70
N ALA A 240 -8.16 -14.57 -3.73
CA ALA A 240 -8.66 -15.92 -3.98
C ALA A 240 -10.14 -15.92 -4.40
N ALA A 241 -10.97 -15.05 -3.82
CA ALA A 241 -12.36 -14.87 -4.23
C ALA A 241 -12.52 -14.32 -5.65
N GLU A 242 -11.54 -13.54 -6.13
CA GLU A 242 -11.45 -13.08 -7.53
C GLU A 242 -10.83 -14.13 -8.46
N GLY A 243 -10.43 -15.30 -7.95
CA GLY A 243 -9.81 -16.36 -8.74
C GLY A 243 -8.37 -16.07 -9.19
N VAL A 244 -7.70 -15.12 -8.52
CA VAL A 244 -6.34 -14.67 -8.86
C VAL A 244 -5.28 -15.61 -8.30
N ILE A 245 -5.47 -16.06 -7.06
CA ILE A 245 -4.58 -17.00 -6.37
C ILE A 245 -5.36 -18.20 -5.83
N PRO A 246 -4.71 -19.33 -5.57
CA PRO A 246 -5.36 -20.49 -4.95
C PRO A 246 -5.80 -20.18 -3.50
N ASP A 247 -6.86 -20.83 -3.07
CA ASP A 247 -7.43 -20.72 -1.73
C ASP A 247 -6.48 -21.10 -0.58
N ASP A 248 -5.54 -21.99 -0.85
CA ASP A 248 -4.54 -22.49 0.08
C ASP A 248 -3.23 -21.69 0.07
N ALA A 249 -3.15 -20.63 -0.74
CA ALA A 249 -2.05 -19.68 -0.79
C ALA A 249 -2.36 -18.36 -0.05
N CYS A 250 -3.26 -18.39 0.94
CA CYS A 250 -3.75 -17.21 1.65
C CYS A 250 -3.22 -17.11 3.10
N ASP A 251 -2.12 -17.75 3.42
CA ASP A 251 -1.53 -17.61 4.75
C ASP A 251 -0.75 -16.30 4.90
N ASP A 252 -0.74 -15.77 6.12
CA ASP A 252 0.11 -14.68 6.58
C ASP A 252 0.80 -15.15 7.86
N PRO A 253 2.08 -15.57 7.78
CA PRO A 253 2.80 -16.16 8.92
C PRO A 253 2.96 -15.24 10.13
N TRP A 254 2.86 -13.93 9.92
CA TRP A 254 3.03 -12.90 10.95
C TRP A 254 1.72 -12.22 11.34
N GLY A 255 0.63 -12.56 10.66
CA GLY A 255 -0.69 -12.01 10.95
C GLY A 255 -1.38 -12.71 12.13
N PRO A 256 -2.37 -12.08 12.73
CA PRO A 256 -3.18 -12.70 13.77
C PRO A 256 -4.00 -13.87 13.21
N PRO A 257 -4.38 -14.83 14.06
CA PRO A 257 -5.35 -15.85 13.67
C PRO A 257 -6.72 -15.21 13.39
N LEU A 258 -7.36 -15.66 12.31
CA LEU A 258 -8.69 -15.17 11.94
C LEU A 258 -9.69 -16.33 11.85
N PRO A 259 -10.95 -16.12 12.28
CA PRO A 259 -12.01 -17.12 12.13
C PRO A 259 -12.30 -17.43 10.65
N LEU A 260 -12.58 -18.70 10.33
CA LEU A 260 -12.96 -19.07 8.95
C LEU A 260 -14.23 -18.36 8.45
N ALA A 261 -15.13 -17.97 9.34
CA ALA A 261 -16.32 -17.20 8.99
C ALA A 261 -15.99 -15.84 8.34
N GLU A 262 -14.86 -15.22 8.69
CA GLU A 262 -14.43 -13.97 8.06
C GLU A 262 -14.07 -14.18 6.58
N ARG A 263 -13.49 -15.32 6.22
CA ARG A 263 -13.20 -15.65 4.82
C ARG A 263 -14.47 -15.65 3.96
N GLU A 264 -15.57 -16.21 4.48
CA GLU A 264 -16.86 -16.19 3.77
C GLU A 264 -17.47 -14.78 3.71
N ALA A 265 -17.25 -13.96 4.75
CA ALA A 265 -17.65 -12.55 4.73
C ALA A 265 -16.89 -11.78 3.64
N VAL A 266 -15.57 -11.98 3.53
CA VAL A 266 -14.74 -11.35 2.47
C VAL A 266 -15.19 -11.80 1.07
N ARG A 267 -15.41 -13.10 0.86
CA ARG A 267 -15.94 -13.64 -0.41
C ARG A 267 -17.26 -13.01 -0.81
N ARG A 268 -18.16 -12.83 0.16
CA ARG A 268 -19.47 -12.18 -0.07
C ARG A 268 -19.24 -10.71 -0.44
N ALA A 269 -18.41 -9.98 0.30
CA ALA A 269 -18.11 -8.57 0.04
C ALA A 269 -17.50 -8.34 -1.36
N VAL A 270 -16.61 -9.24 -1.83
CA VAL A 270 -16.08 -9.20 -3.20
C VAL A 270 -17.19 -9.37 -4.24
N ARG A 271 -18.08 -10.37 -4.05
CA ARG A 271 -19.22 -10.57 -4.99
C ARG A 271 -20.15 -9.36 -5.01
N GLU A 272 -20.50 -8.80 -3.85
CA GLU A 272 -21.37 -7.63 -3.74
C GLU A 272 -20.74 -6.40 -4.40
N ALA A 273 -19.42 -6.22 -4.24
CA ALA A 273 -18.69 -5.14 -4.90
C ALA A 273 -18.65 -5.28 -6.43
N ARG A 274 -18.79 -6.50 -6.99
CA ARG A 274 -18.81 -6.71 -8.45
C ARG A 274 -20.20 -6.52 -9.09
N VAL A 275 -21.26 -6.53 -8.28
CA VAL A 275 -22.66 -6.45 -8.79
C VAL A 275 -23.21 -5.02 -8.77
N ARG A 276 -22.66 -4.13 -7.96
CA ARG A 276 -23.06 -2.73 -7.80
C ARG A 276 -22.36 -1.83 -8.81
#